data_9b3ba8ba85c2f12151e2eaca1b556604
#
_entry.id   9b3ba8ba85c2f12151e2eaca1b556604
#
_cell.length_a   1.000
_cell.length_b   1.000
_cell.length_c   1.000
_cell.angle_alpha   90.00
_cell.angle_beta   90.00
_cell.angle_gamma   90.00
#
_symmetry.space_group_name_H-M   'P 1'
#
loop_
_entity.id
_entity.type
_entity.pdbx_description
1 polymer ?
#
loop_
_entity_poly.entity_id
_entity_poly.type
_entity_poly.pdbx_seq_one_letter_code
_entity_poly.pdbx_strand_id
1 'polypeptide(L)'
;KIYYIKYPIDGSGDFITIATTRPETMLGDTAIAVNPNDKRFKKFVGKIVTIPIVGRKIKIIKDDYADPEQGTGALKITPAHDFNDYEVGQRNDLEIINIFTESGKINQNAPKEYVGLDRFEARKIILKELKDKEFFVKEENIKNKVPYGDRSNSIIEPFLTEQWFADAKKLSIKAKKVVTSKKTNFFPENWSKTYFQWMNNIEPWCISRQLW
;
A
#
# COMPACT_ATOMS: atom_id res chain seq x y z
N LYS A 1 -6.52 -6.30 -15.62
CA LYS A 1 -7.90 -6.28 -15.13
C LYS A 1 -7.98 -5.65 -13.75
N ILE A 2 -9.15 -5.07 -13.42
CA ILE A 2 -9.55 -4.66 -12.09
C ILE A 2 -10.73 -5.50 -11.66
N TYR A 3 -10.78 -5.92 -10.40
CA TYR A 3 -11.77 -6.82 -9.84
C TYR A 3 -12.55 -6.11 -8.74
N TYR A 4 -13.87 -6.23 -8.75
CA TYR A 4 -14.78 -5.63 -7.78
C TYR A 4 -15.26 -6.69 -6.80
N ILE A 5 -15.02 -6.47 -5.50
CA ILE A 5 -15.23 -7.47 -4.44
C ILE A 5 -16.03 -6.83 -3.30
N LYS A 6 -17.04 -7.54 -2.80
CA LYS A 6 -17.85 -7.15 -1.64
C LYS A 6 -17.17 -7.55 -0.35
N TYR A 7 -17.05 -6.63 0.57
CA TYR A 7 -16.65 -6.87 1.96
C TYR A 7 -17.86 -6.66 2.86
N PRO A 8 -18.39 -7.73 3.50
CA PRO A 8 -19.54 -7.62 4.39
C PRO A 8 -19.24 -6.73 5.60
N ILE A 9 -20.21 -5.86 5.94
CA ILE A 9 -20.13 -4.99 7.12
C ILE A 9 -20.78 -5.73 8.28
N ASP A 10 -20.03 -5.92 9.36
CA ASP A 10 -20.49 -6.64 10.53
C ASP A 10 -21.76 -6.03 11.12
N GLY A 11 -22.73 -6.88 11.41
CA GLY A 11 -23.95 -6.50 12.09
C GLY A 11 -24.97 -5.69 11.29
N SER A 12 -24.78 -5.48 9.98
CA SER A 12 -25.72 -4.66 9.22
C SER A 12 -26.33 -5.34 7.97
N GLY A 13 -25.84 -6.50 7.56
CA GLY A 13 -26.24 -7.10 6.27
C GLY A 13 -25.80 -6.29 5.03
N ASP A 14 -25.21 -5.11 5.21
CA ASP A 14 -24.65 -4.28 4.15
C ASP A 14 -23.26 -4.80 3.75
N PHE A 15 -22.75 -4.30 2.64
CA PHE A 15 -21.38 -4.53 2.19
C PHE A 15 -20.75 -3.25 1.63
N ILE A 16 -19.43 -3.19 1.68
CA ILE A 16 -18.64 -2.19 0.94
C ILE A 16 -17.95 -2.90 -0.22
N THR A 17 -18.04 -2.33 -1.41
CA THR A 17 -17.38 -2.88 -2.60
C THR A 17 -16.05 -2.16 -2.80
N ILE A 18 -14.97 -2.93 -2.90
CA ILE A 18 -13.64 -2.42 -3.26
C ILE A 18 -13.30 -2.80 -4.69
N ALA A 19 -12.37 -2.08 -5.30
CA ALA A 19 -11.82 -2.39 -6.61
C ALA A 19 -10.31 -2.60 -6.49
N THR A 20 -9.79 -3.74 -6.99
CA THR A 20 -8.37 -4.07 -6.91
C THR A 20 -7.87 -4.76 -8.17
N THR A 21 -6.60 -4.50 -8.52
CA THR A 21 -5.89 -5.23 -9.59
C THR A 21 -5.19 -6.48 -9.06
N ARG A 22 -5.08 -6.61 -7.74
CA ARG A 22 -4.30 -7.64 -7.03
C ARG A 22 -5.15 -8.32 -5.95
N PRO A 23 -6.16 -9.12 -6.34
CA PRO A 23 -7.05 -9.78 -5.37
C PRO A 23 -6.33 -10.72 -4.40
N GLU A 24 -5.18 -11.29 -4.77
CA GLU A 24 -4.38 -12.15 -3.89
C GLU A 24 -3.85 -11.41 -2.66
N THR A 25 -3.61 -10.10 -2.75
CA THR A 25 -3.10 -9.35 -1.59
C THR A 25 -4.18 -9.09 -0.53
N MET A 26 -5.46 -9.35 -0.82
CA MET A 26 -6.52 -9.27 0.19
C MET A 26 -6.29 -10.15 1.40
N LEU A 27 -5.50 -11.21 1.25
CA LEU A 27 -5.10 -12.07 2.36
C LEU A 27 -4.32 -11.32 3.44
N GLY A 28 -3.70 -10.18 3.11
CA GLY A 28 -2.93 -9.30 4.00
C GLY A 28 -3.61 -7.97 4.31
N ASP A 29 -4.89 -7.75 3.95
CA ASP A 29 -5.58 -6.49 4.21
C ASP A 29 -5.72 -6.21 5.71
N THR A 30 -5.54 -4.95 6.10
CA THR A 30 -5.62 -4.51 7.50
C THR A 30 -6.62 -3.36 7.73
N ALA A 31 -7.06 -2.70 6.67
CA ALA A 31 -8.14 -1.72 6.70
C ALA A 31 -8.80 -1.56 5.33
N ILE A 32 -9.96 -0.89 5.33
CA ILE A 32 -10.51 -0.24 4.13
C ILE A 32 -10.46 1.26 4.35
N ALA A 33 -9.83 2.01 3.44
CA ALA A 33 -9.80 3.45 3.48
C ALA A 33 -10.91 4.05 2.60
N VAL A 34 -11.52 5.13 3.09
CA VAL A 34 -12.49 5.94 2.35
C VAL A 34 -12.17 7.42 2.54
N ASN A 35 -12.43 8.24 1.53
CA ASN A 35 -12.18 9.66 1.63
C ASN A 35 -13.10 10.29 2.70
N PRO A 36 -12.57 11.14 3.60
CA PRO A 36 -13.36 11.80 4.65
C PRO A 36 -14.48 12.67 4.10
N ASN A 37 -14.36 13.18 2.88
CA ASN A 37 -15.34 14.02 2.21
C ASN A 37 -16.37 13.24 1.38
N ASP A 38 -16.17 11.93 1.19
CA ASP A 38 -17.10 11.09 0.42
C ASP A 38 -18.36 10.75 1.25
N LYS A 39 -19.45 11.40 0.88
CA LYS A 39 -20.74 11.23 1.56
C LYS A 39 -21.30 9.81 1.47
N ARG A 40 -20.92 9.03 0.43
CA ARG A 40 -21.39 7.65 0.21
C ARG A 40 -20.99 6.73 1.36
N PHE A 41 -19.80 6.95 1.93
CA PHE A 41 -19.20 6.09 2.94
C PHE A 41 -19.26 6.65 4.36
N LYS A 42 -19.76 7.89 4.56
CA LYS A 42 -19.78 8.55 5.88
C LYS A 42 -20.40 7.69 6.97
N LYS A 43 -21.47 6.95 6.67
CA LYS A 43 -22.19 6.07 7.62
C LYS A 43 -21.42 4.78 7.97
N PHE A 44 -20.40 4.44 7.20
CA PHE A 44 -19.61 3.21 7.35
C PHE A 44 -18.28 3.42 8.08
N VAL A 45 -17.80 4.65 8.15
CA VAL A 45 -16.55 4.98 8.84
C VAL A 45 -16.59 4.50 10.28
N GLY A 46 -15.52 3.82 10.68
CA GLY A 46 -15.37 3.23 12.01
C GLY A 46 -16.04 1.86 12.19
N LYS A 47 -16.89 1.44 11.25
CA LYS A 47 -17.46 0.09 11.27
C LYS A 47 -16.41 -0.97 10.93
N ILE A 48 -16.72 -2.19 11.32
CA ILE A 48 -15.91 -3.38 11.03
C ILE A 48 -16.46 -4.07 9.80
N VAL A 49 -15.57 -4.55 8.95
CA VAL A 49 -15.87 -5.42 7.81
C VAL A 49 -15.12 -6.73 7.97
N THR A 50 -15.69 -7.79 7.43
CA THR A 50 -15.03 -9.09 7.36
C THR A 50 -14.41 -9.26 5.98
N ILE A 51 -13.11 -9.60 5.93
CA ILE A 51 -12.44 -9.91 4.67
C ILE A 51 -13.02 -11.22 4.14
N PRO A 52 -13.60 -11.24 2.92
CA PRO A 52 -14.12 -12.47 2.31
C PRO A 52 -13.07 -13.56 2.29
N ILE A 53 -13.49 -14.82 2.42
CA ILE A 53 -12.65 -16.04 2.41
C ILE A 53 -11.60 -16.13 3.53
N VAL A 54 -11.11 -15.00 4.05
CA VAL A 54 -10.11 -14.95 5.15
C VAL A 54 -10.79 -14.97 6.52
N GLY A 55 -11.93 -14.31 6.65
CA GLY A 55 -12.67 -14.18 7.91
C GLY A 55 -12.10 -13.15 8.90
N ARG A 56 -10.94 -12.53 8.61
CA ARG A 56 -10.36 -11.50 9.48
C ARG A 56 -11.21 -10.23 9.45
N LYS A 57 -11.38 -9.62 10.62
CA LYS A 57 -12.11 -8.38 10.82
C LYS A 57 -11.17 -7.19 10.72
N ILE A 58 -11.51 -6.22 9.90
CA ILE A 58 -10.75 -4.98 9.70
C ILE A 58 -11.67 -3.76 9.78
N LYS A 59 -11.09 -2.59 10.02
CA LYS A 59 -11.85 -1.37 10.23
C LYS A 59 -11.94 -0.53 8.96
N ILE A 60 -13.07 0.15 8.75
CA ILE A 60 -13.18 1.22 7.75
C ILE A 60 -12.63 2.51 8.35
N ILE A 61 -11.56 3.04 7.77
CA ILE A 61 -10.85 4.25 8.20
C ILE A 61 -11.09 5.41 7.23
N LYS A 62 -10.81 6.63 7.71
CA LYS A 62 -10.76 7.84 6.87
C LYS A 62 -9.33 8.08 6.43
N ASP A 63 -9.11 8.27 5.14
CA ASP A 63 -7.82 8.67 4.63
C ASP A 63 -7.98 9.42 3.30
N ASP A 64 -7.30 10.58 3.15
CA ASP A 64 -7.36 11.40 1.94
C ASP A 64 -6.72 10.71 0.73
N TYR A 65 -5.94 9.66 0.94
CA TYR A 65 -5.38 8.84 -0.12
C TYR A 65 -6.47 8.11 -0.95
N ALA A 66 -7.63 7.80 -0.35
CA ALA A 66 -8.74 7.21 -1.06
C ALA A 66 -9.39 8.25 -1.99
N ASP A 67 -9.20 8.10 -3.31
CA ASP A 67 -9.78 8.97 -4.32
C ASP A 67 -11.23 8.54 -4.62
N PRO A 68 -12.24 9.42 -4.37
CA PRO A 68 -13.64 9.11 -4.64
C PRO A 68 -13.96 8.77 -6.10
N GLU A 69 -13.14 9.26 -7.03
CA GLU A 69 -13.33 9.07 -8.48
C GLU A 69 -12.64 7.81 -9.01
N GLN A 70 -11.80 7.15 -8.21
CA GLN A 70 -11.11 5.93 -8.62
C GLN A 70 -11.82 4.67 -8.14
N GLY A 71 -12.06 3.73 -9.05
CA GLY A 71 -12.69 2.44 -8.75
C GLY A 71 -14.07 2.61 -8.12
N THR A 72 -14.20 2.27 -6.84
CA THR A 72 -15.43 2.46 -6.06
C THR A 72 -15.37 3.67 -5.12
N GLY A 73 -14.20 4.29 -4.96
CA GLY A 73 -13.92 5.28 -3.92
C GLY A 73 -13.58 4.65 -2.56
N ALA A 74 -13.69 3.33 -2.42
CA ALA A 74 -13.25 2.57 -1.26
C ALA A 74 -12.03 1.74 -1.64
N LEU A 75 -10.96 1.87 -0.87
CA LEU A 75 -9.66 1.26 -1.15
C LEU A 75 -9.30 0.26 -0.05
N LYS A 76 -8.96 -0.96 -0.41
CA LYS A 76 -8.36 -1.91 0.52
C LYS A 76 -6.93 -1.47 0.86
N ILE A 77 -6.50 -1.61 2.10
CA ILE A 77 -5.17 -1.23 2.55
C ILE A 77 -4.38 -2.47 2.97
N THR A 78 -3.28 -2.69 2.25
CA THR A 78 -2.36 -3.82 2.46
C THR A 78 -0.94 -3.29 2.65
N PRO A 79 -0.56 -2.81 3.83
CA PRO A 79 0.69 -2.07 4.06
C PRO A 79 1.97 -2.82 3.70
N ALA A 80 1.94 -4.17 3.76
CA ALA A 80 3.10 -4.99 3.41
C ALA A 80 3.38 -5.08 1.90
N HIS A 81 2.41 -4.74 1.02
CA HIS A 81 2.46 -5.08 -0.40
C HIS A 81 2.22 -3.91 -1.35
N ASP A 82 2.12 -2.69 -0.83
CA ASP A 82 2.00 -1.46 -1.61
C ASP A 82 2.65 -0.30 -0.86
N PHE A 83 3.43 0.54 -1.55
CA PHE A 83 4.16 1.66 -0.94
C PHE A 83 3.21 2.71 -0.36
N ASN A 84 2.14 3.02 -1.08
CA ASN A 84 1.18 4.02 -0.63
C ASN A 84 0.33 3.46 0.52
N ASP A 85 -0.05 2.18 0.46
CA ASP A 85 -0.74 1.51 1.56
C ASP A 85 0.13 1.43 2.83
N TYR A 86 1.47 1.31 2.66
CA TYR A 86 2.41 1.37 3.78
C TYR A 86 2.36 2.73 4.48
N GLU A 87 2.34 3.84 3.73
CA GLU A 87 2.21 5.17 4.31
C GLU A 87 0.86 5.37 5.01
N VAL A 88 -0.24 4.88 4.40
CA VAL A 88 -1.56 4.85 5.06
C VAL A 88 -1.50 4.04 6.35
N GLY A 89 -0.84 2.88 6.32
CA GLY A 89 -0.65 2.02 7.49
C GLY A 89 0.09 2.72 8.61
N GLN A 90 1.19 3.40 8.29
CA GLN A 90 2.02 4.15 9.24
C GLN A 90 1.23 5.25 9.96
N ARG A 91 0.51 6.11 9.22
CA ARG A 91 -0.23 7.24 9.82
C ARG A 91 -1.52 6.85 10.53
N ASN A 92 -2.03 5.63 10.28
CA ASN A 92 -3.25 5.10 10.93
C ASN A 92 -2.94 3.97 11.92
N ASP A 93 -1.66 3.69 12.22
CA ASP A 93 -1.21 2.64 13.13
C ASP A 93 -1.81 1.26 12.82
N LEU A 94 -1.78 0.89 11.53
CA LEU A 94 -2.31 -0.37 11.05
C LEU A 94 -1.26 -1.49 11.16
N GLU A 95 -1.74 -2.71 11.39
CA GLU A 95 -0.90 -3.89 11.36
C GLU A 95 -0.29 -4.11 9.95
N ILE A 96 0.95 -4.58 9.90
CA ILE A 96 1.66 -4.90 8.67
C ILE A 96 1.73 -6.42 8.52
N ILE A 97 0.91 -6.99 7.64
CA ILE A 97 0.83 -8.43 7.43
C ILE A 97 1.45 -8.76 6.08
N ASN A 98 2.70 -9.21 6.11
CA ASN A 98 3.35 -9.74 4.92
C ASN A 98 2.85 -11.17 4.63
N ILE A 99 2.27 -11.38 3.46
CA ILE A 99 1.74 -12.70 3.01
C ILE A 99 2.61 -13.36 1.95
N PHE A 100 3.72 -12.77 1.53
CA PHE A 100 4.61 -13.34 0.54
C PHE A 100 5.95 -13.78 1.14
N THR A 101 6.55 -14.80 0.54
CA THR A 101 7.96 -15.13 0.70
C THR A 101 8.80 -14.30 -0.25
N GLU A 102 10.13 -14.30 -0.09
CA GLU A 102 11.07 -13.65 -1.01
C GLU A 102 10.94 -14.14 -2.47
N SER A 103 10.48 -15.39 -2.66
CA SER A 103 10.23 -15.94 -3.98
C SER A 103 8.83 -15.64 -4.55
N GLY A 104 8.02 -14.81 -3.87
CA GLY A 104 6.69 -14.42 -4.31
C GLY A 104 5.62 -15.50 -4.16
N LYS A 105 5.86 -16.51 -3.31
CA LYS A 105 4.87 -17.51 -2.92
C LYS A 105 4.12 -17.04 -1.68
N ILE A 106 2.89 -17.53 -1.50
CA ILE A 106 2.10 -17.26 -0.30
C ILE A 106 2.77 -17.89 0.92
N ASN A 107 2.93 -17.12 2.00
CA ASN A 107 3.55 -17.59 3.24
C ASN A 107 2.51 -18.02 4.31
N GLN A 108 3.00 -18.35 5.51
CA GLN A 108 2.19 -18.88 6.62
C GLN A 108 1.26 -17.85 7.29
N ASN A 109 1.36 -16.56 6.97
CA ASN A 109 0.45 -15.54 7.49
C ASN A 109 -0.89 -15.51 6.75
N ALA A 110 -0.99 -16.20 5.62
CA ALA A 110 -2.23 -16.41 4.89
C ALA A 110 -2.95 -17.71 5.36
N PRO A 111 -4.22 -17.89 5.01
CA PRO A 111 -4.93 -19.13 5.26
C PRO A 111 -4.19 -20.35 4.66
N LYS A 112 -4.22 -21.49 5.37
CA LYS A 112 -3.40 -22.66 5.07
C LYS A 112 -3.57 -23.20 3.65
N GLU A 113 -4.75 -23.10 3.10
CA GLU A 113 -5.10 -23.55 1.74
C GLU A 113 -4.35 -22.82 0.63
N TYR A 114 -3.81 -21.63 0.89
CA TYR A 114 -3.04 -20.86 -0.08
C TYR A 114 -1.53 -20.95 0.12
N VAL A 115 -1.07 -21.44 1.28
CA VAL A 115 0.36 -21.47 1.63
C VAL A 115 1.17 -22.30 0.63
N GLY A 116 2.28 -21.72 0.15
CA GLY A 116 3.19 -22.34 -0.82
C GLY A 116 2.79 -22.14 -2.28
N LEU A 117 1.58 -21.65 -2.57
CA LEU A 117 1.16 -21.34 -3.95
C LEU A 117 1.93 -20.13 -4.49
N ASP A 118 2.19 -20.14 -5.79
CA ASP A 118 2.59 -18.93 -6.51
C ASP A 118 1.47 -17.87 -6.44
N ARG A 119 1.82 -16.61 -6.32
CA ARG A 119 0.85 -15.50 -6.18
C ARG A 119 -0.20 -15.43 -7.29
N PHE A 120 0.15 -15.79 -8.52
CA PHE A 120 -0.79 -15.80 -9.65
C PHE A 120 -1.69 -17.02 -9.66
N GLU A 121 -1.22 -18.14 -9.14
CA GLU A 121 -2.05 -19.34 -8.91
C GLU A 121 -3.04 -19.07 -7.78
N ALA A 122 -2.56 -18.52 -6.66
CA ALA A 122 -3.41 -18.08 -5.56
C ALA A 122 -4.50 -17.11 -6.02
N ARG A 123 -4.16 -16.12 -6.87
CA ARG A 123 -5.13 -15.19 -7.48
C ARG A 123 -6.26 -15.91 -8.20
N LYS A 124 -5.95 -16.94 -8.99
CA LYS A 124 -6.97 -17.70 -9.73
C LYS A 124 -7.92 -18.42 -8.79
N ILE A 125 -7.38 -19.07 -7.76
CA ILE A 125 -8.14 -19.81 -6.76
C ILE A 125 -9.02 -18.86 -5.95
N ILE A 126 -8.48 -17.75 -5.47
CA ILE A 126 -9.19 -16.70 -4.74
C ILE A 126 -10.35 -16.14 -5.56
N LEU A 127 -10.12 -15.81 -6.83
CA LEU A 127 -11.18 -15.31 -7.71
C LEU A 127 -12.29 -16.32 -7.91
N LYS A 128 -11.97 -17.61 -8.03
CA LYS A 128 -12.94 -18.68 -8.11
C LYS A 128 -13.77 -18.75 -6.83
N GLU A 129 -13.12 -18.81 -5.68
CA GLU A 129 -13.77 -18.89 -4.38
C GLU A 129 -14.67 -17.67 -4.08
N LEU A 130 -14.22 -16.47 -4.44
CA LEU A 130 -15.02 -15.26 -4.33
C LEU A 130 -16.30 -15.32 -5.20
N LYS A 131 -16.24 -15.95 -6.38
CA LYS A 131 -17.40 -16.19 -7.24
C LYS A 131 -18.34 -17.22 -6.63
N ASP A 132 -17.81 -18.35 -6.17
CA ASP A 132 -18.58 -19.43 -5.56
C ASP A 132 -19.32 -18.98 -4.29
N LYS A 133 -18.73 -18.03 -3.55
CA LYS A 133 -19.32 -17.44 -2.32
C LYS A 133 -20.06 -16.12 -2.54
N GLU A 134 -20.31 -15.71 -3.80
CA GLU A 134 -21.05 -14.51 -4.18
C GLU A 134 -20.46 -13.16 -3.70
N PHE A 135 -19.18 -13.14 -3.35
CA PHE A 135 -18.47 -11.89 -3.02
C PHE A 135 -17.90 -11.17 -4.25
N PHE A 136 -17.77 -11.85 -5.36
CA PHE A 136 -17.32 -11.27 -6.62
C PHE A 136 -18.46 -10.50 -7.30
N VAL A 137 -18.20 -9.24 -7.71
CA VAL A 137 -19.21 -8.41 -8.39
C VAL A 137 -19.01 -8.44 -9.90
N LYS A 138 -17.82 -8.00 -10.36
CA LYS A 138 -17.46 -7.90 -11.78
C LYS A 138 -15.96 -7.78 -11.97
N GLU A 139 -15.51 -7.90 -13.20
CA GLU A 139 -14.15 -7.52 -13.62
C GLU A 139 -14.20 -6.62 -14.83
N GLU A 140 -13.22 -5.73 -14.96
CA GLU A 140 -13.08 -4.81 -16.09
C GLU A 140 -11.64 -4.81 -16.62
N ASN A 141 -11.48 -4.59 -17.91
CA ASN A 141 -10.15 -4.42 -18.49
C ASN A 141 -9.70 -2.98 -18.27
N ILE A 142 -8.50 -2.82 -17.71
CA ILE A 142 -7.88 -1.51 -17.53
C ILE A 142 -6.46 -1.50 -18.14
N LYS A 143 -5.99 -0.31 -18.52
CA LYS A 143 -4.56 -0.10 -18.80
C LYS A 143 -3.86 0.09 -17.47
N ASN A 144 -2.94 -0.79 -17.14
CA ASN A 144 -2.13 -0.71 -15.93
C ASN A 144 -0.65 -0.82 -16.28
N LYS A 145 0.20 -0.02 -15.62
CA LYS A 145 1.66 -0.14 -15.70
C LYS A 145 2.12 -1.13 -14.64
N VAL A 146 2.76 -2.19 -15.06
CA VAL A 146 3.31 -3.22 -14.18
C VAL A 146 4.84 -3.13 -14.26
N PRO A 147 5.56 -3.00 -13.13
CA PRO A 147 7.01 -2.98 -13.13
C PRO A 147 7.58 -4.37 -13.38
N TYR A 148 8.62 -4.45 -14.20
CA TYR A 148 9.36 -5.68 -14.49
C TYR A 148 10.83 -5.48 -14.16
N GLY A 149 11.48 -6.55 -13.70
CA GLY A 149 12.91 -6.56 -13.47
C GLY A 149 13.68 -6.60 -14.82
N ASP A 150 14.63 -5.68 -14.98
CA ASP A 150 15.37 -5.52 -16.26
C ASP A 150 16.08 -6.79 -16.74
N ARG A 151 16.58 -7.61 -15.80
CA ARG A 151 17.33 -8.82 -16.11
C ARG A 151 16.48 -10.08 -16.13
N SER A 152 15.54 -10.19 -15.22
CA SER A 152 14.71 -11.40 -15.04
C SER A 152 13.44 -11.37 -15.87
N ASN A 153 13.01 -10.20 -16.34
CA ASN A 153 11.70 -9.97 -16.95
C ASN A 153 10.53 -10.48 -16.08
N SER A 154 10.76 -10.54 -14.76
CA SER A 154 9.75 -10.95 -13.78
C SER A 154 9.03 -9.72 -13.24
N ILE A 155 7.74 -9.88 -12.92
CA ILE A 155 6.95 -8.83 -12.26
C ILE A 155 7.54 -8.58 -10.87
N ILE A 156 7.85 -7.31 -10.59
CA ILE A 156 8.39 -6.87 -9.30
C ILE A 156 7.26 -6.78 -8.28
N GLU A 157 7.51 -7.35 -7.09
CA GLU A 157 6.63 -7.23 -5.92
C GLU A 157 7.29 -6.35 -4.87
N PRO A 158 6.55 -5.38 -4.27
CA PRO A 158 7.02 -4.71 -3.06
C PRO A 158 7.23 -5.72 -1.93
N PHE A 159 8.38 -5.67 -1.29
CA PHE A 159 8.73 -6.55 -0.19
C PHE A 159 9.43 -5.75 0.92
N LEU A 160 8.89 -5.79 2.12
CA LEU A 160 9.45 -5.08 3.27
C LEU A 160 10.65 -5.85 3.83
N THR A 161 11.79 -5.19 3.89
CA THR A 161 13.02 -5.69 4.49
C THR A 161 13.64 -4.63 5.39
N GLU A 162 14.41 -5.06 6.37
CA GLU A 162 15.21 -4.13 7.16
C GLU A 162 16.34 -3.53 6.32
N GLN A 163 16.45 -2.21 6.35
CA GLN A 163 17.41 -1.45 5.58
C GLN A 163 18.09 -0.40 6.48
N TRP A 164 19.32 -0.05 6.16
CA TRP A 164 20.02 1.05 6.81
C TRP A 164 19.65 2.37 6.14
N PHE A 165 19.17 3.32 6.94
CA PHE A 165 18.85 4.67 6.49
C PHE A 165 19.70 5.71 7.24
N ALA A 166 20.21 6.70 6.50
CA ALA A 166 20.68 7.94 7.08
C ALA A 166 19.49 8.91 7.20
N ASP A 167 19.24 9.42 8.39
CA ASP A 167 18.22 10.47 8.62
C ASP A 167 18.74 11.81 8.09
N ALA A 168 18.71 11.95 6.76
CA ALA A 168 19.16 13.13 6.06
C ALA A 168 18.35 14.38 6.42
N LYS A 169 17.05 14.23 6.75
CA LYS A 169 16.20 15.34 7.23
C LYS A 169 16.77 15.95 8.50
N LYS A 170 17.11 15.13 9.49
CA LYS A 170 17.71 15.58 10.75
C LYS A 170 19.10 16.19 10.55
N LEU A 171 19.93 15.56 9.73
CA LEU A 171 21.27 16.05 9.41
C LEU A 171 21.22 17.41 8.68
N SER A 172 20.26 17.63 7.79
CA SER A 172 20.11 18.87 7.02
C SER A 172 19.85 20.11 7.90
N ILE A 173 19.29 19.94 9.10
CA ILE A 173 18.98 21.06 10.00
C ILE A 173 20.23 21.86 10.33
N LYS A 174 21.32 21.18 10.71
CA LYS A 174 22.61 21.83 11.01
C LYS A 174 23.25 22.40 9.74
N ALA A 175 23.20 21.67 8.64
CA ALA A 175 23.74 22.10 7.35
C ALA A 175 23.03 23.37 6.83
N LYS A 176 21.70 23.46 6.92
CA LYS A 176 20.95 24.68 6.58
C LYS A 176 21.33 25.87 7.47
N LYS A 177 21.50 25.62 8.79
CA LYS A 177 21.82 26.68 9.75
C LYS A 177 23.15 27.36 9.45
N VAL A 178 24.19 26.65 9.03
CA VAL A 178 25.52 27.25 8.76
C VAL A 178 25.50 28.13 7.51
N VAL A 179 24.67 27.81 6.51
CA VAL A 179 24.47 28.66 5.33
C VAL A 179 23.60 29.86 5.66
N THR A 180 22.49 29.67 6.37
CA THR A 180 21.62 30.78 6.79
C THR A 180 22.36 31.79 7.68
N SER A 181 23.24 31.33 8.55
CA SER A 181 24.05 32.20 9.42
C SER A 181 25.28 32.79 8.73
N LYS A 182 25.44 32.57 7.41
CA LYS A 182 26.60 33.05 6.61
C LYS A 182 27.97 32.55 7.10
N LYS A 183 28.02 31.47 7.90
CA LYS A 183 29.25 30.78 8.27
C LYS A 183 29.86 30.01 7.09
N THR A 184 28.99 29.58 6.16
CA THR A 184 29.34 29.00 4.87
C THR A 184 28.61 29.77 3.79
N ASN A 185 29.32 30.24 2.77
CA ASN A 185 28.76 31.01 1.66
C ASN A 185 29.04 30.30 0.34
N PHE A 186 28.09 30.39 -0.59
CA PHE A 186 28.27 29.92 -1.97
C PHE A 186 28.79 31.06 -2.85
N PHE A 187 29.63 30.70 -3.78
CA PHE A 187 30.07 31.63 -4.83
C PHE A 187 29.92 30.97 -6.21
N PRO A 188 29.16 31.54 -7.13
CA PRO A 188 28.27 32.70 -6.98
C PRO A 188 27.11 32.44 -5.99
N GLU A 189 26.56 33.50 -5.39
CA GLU A 189 25.56 33.43 -4.32
C GLU A 189 24.24 32.76 -4.75
N ASN A 190 23.91 32.79 -6.04
CA ASN A 190 22.70 32.16 -6.57
C ASN A 190 22.60 30.64 -6.31
N TRP A 191 23.72 29.94 -6.11
CA TRP A 191 23.74 28.52 -5.77
C TRP A 191 23.13 28.22 -4.39
N SER A 192 23.04 29.23 -3.52
CA SER A 192 22.37 29.07 -2.23
C SER A 192 20.88 28.71 -2.41
N LYS A 193 20.22 29.21 -3.47
CA LYS A 193 18.82 28.87 -3.78
C LYS A 193 18.67 27.38 -4.10
N THR A 194 19.52 26.85 -4.97
CA THR A 194 19.55 25.43 -5.35
C THR A 194 19.84 24.56 -4.12
N TYR A 195 20.80 24.96 -3.29
CA TYR A 195 21.13 24.28 -2.05
C TYR A 195 19.91 24.17 -1.12
N PHE A 196 19.22 25.29 -0.85
CA PHE A 196 18.02 25.27 -0.01
C PHE A 196 16.86 24.47 -0.62
N GLN A 197 16.70 24.51 -1.94
CA GLN A 197 15.71 23.70 -2.62
C GLN A 197 15.94 22.20 -2.34
N TRP A 198 17.17 21.70 -2.45
CA TRP A 198 17.52 20.32 -2.14
C TRP A 198 17.35 20.02 -0.65
N MET A 199 17.90 20.87 0.22
CA MET A 199 17.92 20.62 1.67
C MET A 199 16.53 20.72 2.32
N ASN A 200 15.60 21.45 1.74
CA ASN A 200 14.23 21.55 2.24
C ASN A 200 13.37 20.35 1.86
N ASN A 201 13.69 19.71 0.73
CA ASN A 201 12.99 18.56 0.21
C ASN A 201 13.77 17.25 0.36
N ILE A 202 14.79 17.25 1.23
CA ILE A 202 15.62 16.06 1.40
C ILE A 202 14.85 14.94 2.11
N GLU A 203 14.95 13.74 1.55
CA GLU A 203 14.35 12.53 2.12
C GLU A 203 15.42 11.67 2.83
N PRO A 204 15.01 10.79 3.77
CA PRO A 204 15.92 9.81 4.35
C PRO A 204 16.60 8.97 3.26
N TRP A 205 17.90 8.79 3.38
CA TRP A 205 18.69 8.09 2.38
C TRP A 205 18.91 6.63 2.76
N CYS A 206 18.37 5.70 1.98
CA CYS A 206 18.70 4.28 2.12
C CYS A 206 20.14 4.04 1.63
N ILE A 207 21.02 3.64 2.56
CA ILE A 207 22.42 3.37 2.28
C ILE A 207 22.73 1.89 2.03
N SER A 208 21.79 1.01 2.35
CA SER A 208 21.93 -0.42 2.06
C SER A 208 21.88 -0.70 0.56
N ARG A 209 22.66 -1.69 0.13
CA ARG A 209 22.61 -2.26 -1.23
C ARG A 209 22.71 -3.77 -1.10
N GLN A 210 21.68 -4.47 -1.61
CA GLN A 210 21.75 -5.91 -1.76
C GLN A 210 22.48 -6.21 -3.07
N LEU A 211 23.70 -6.69 -2.95
CA LEU A 211 24.51 -7.13 -4.08
C LEU A 211 24.49 -8.65 -4.11
N TRP A 212 24.16 -9.19 -5.25
CA TRP A 212 24.09 -10.64 -5.52
C TRP A 212 25.32 -11.06 -6.32
#